data_eed64fbabd791cf216fafdf554257b42
#
_entry.id   eed64fbabd791cf216fafdf554257b42
#
_cell.length_a   1.000
_cell.length_b   1.000
_cell.length_c   1.000
_cell.angle_alpha   90.00
_cell.angle_beta   90.00
_cell.angle_gamma   90.00
#
_symmetry.space_group_name_H-M   'P 1'
#
loop_
_entity.id
_entity.type
_entity.pdbx_description
1 polymer ?
#
loop_
_entity_poly.entity_id
_entity_poly.type
_entity_poly.pdbx_seq_one_letter_code
_entity_poly.pdbx_strand_id
1 'polypeptide(L)'
;MNKPAQRLDWVESFLIYKNPKVLAMLFLGFSAGLPLLLVFGTLSAWLRVEGVDKTTIGFVSWVALAYGFKFVWSPLVDRSPLPILTRVLGQRRGWMLLAQFGVIAGLLSMAFVDPVTQLNMIVLFAVITAFSSATQDICIDAWRIEAIEDQYQGAMAGTYQLGYRLGMIVAGGGAFSLAHFYSWSVAYQFMALFMLVGVFCVMIISEPDHSLSRASRETEEAMLRRLSREDGSGGLVARLRNWFIGAVFSPFADFFARHGMFAAVILAFIMVFRMSDITLGVMANPFYIDMGYSELEIGLVTKTVGPIVTIAGALLGGALVM
;
A
#
# COMPACT_ATOMS: atom_id res chain seq x y z
N MET A 1 -10.60 21.88 26.63
CA MET A 1 -11.17 23.03 25.93
C MET A 1 -10.66 22.95 24.49
N ASN A 2 -11.50 22.49 23.56
CA ASN A 2 -11.17 22.47 22.13
C ASN A 2 -11.09 23.92 21.62
N LYS A 3 -9.91 24.34 21.18
CA LYS A 3 -9.81 25.57 20.38
C LYS A 3 -10.62 25.36 19.10
N PRO A 4 -11.48 26.29 18.69
CA PRO A 4 -12.17 26.19 17.42
C PRO A 4 -11.11 26.11 16.31
N ALA A 5 -11.31 25.19 15.35
CA ALA A 5 -10.46 25.09 14.17
C ALA A 5 -10.42 26.45 13.48
N GLN A 6 -9.28 27.13 13.52
CA GLN A 6 -9.08 28.36 12.73
C GLN A 6 -9.22 27.97 11.26
N ARG A 7 -10.19 28.57 10.57
CA ARG A 7 -10.29 28.46 9.12
C ARG A 7 -9.04 29.13 8.53
N LEU A 8 -8.16 28.34 7.97
CA LEU A 8 -7.00 28.83 7.25
C LEU A 8 -7.47 29.72 6.08
N ASP A 9 -6.80 30.85 5.88
CA ASP A 9 -7.00 31.66 4.69
C ASP A 9 -6.61 30.87 3.44
N TRP A 10 -7.27 31.13 2.30
CA TRP A 10 -7.00 30.43 1.04
C TRP A 10 -5.52 30.45 0.65
N VAL A 11 -4.82 31.55 0.93
CA VAL A 11 -3.38 31.69 0.65
C VAL A 11 -2.55 30.75 1.55
N GLU A 12 -2.88 30.68 2.83
CA GLU A 12 -2.22 29.76 3.78
C GLU A 12 -2.46 28.30 3.41
N SER A 13 -3.67 27.99 2.94
CA SER A 13 -4.03 26.64 2.46
C SER A 13 -3.19 26.19 1.26
N PHE A 14 -2.78 27.10 0.38
CA PHE A 14 -1.86 26.78 -0.72
C PHE A 14 -0.39 26.75 -0.31
N LEU A 15 0.00 27.56 0.68
CA LEU A 15 1.37 27.61 1.15
C LEU A 15 1.79 26.30 1.86
N ILE A 16 0.84 25.54 2.43
CA ILE A 16 1.12 24.26 3.08
C ILE A 16 1.76 23.24 2.13
N TYR A 17 1.44 23.28 0.83
CA TYR A 17 2.03 22.39 -0.17
C TYR A 17 3.53 22.65 -0.43
N LYS A 18 4.08 23.79 0.05
CA LYS A 18 5.52 24.07 0.06
C LYS A 18 6.24 23.45 1.26
N ASN A 19 5.49 22.94 2.25
CA ASN A 19 6.10 22.26 3.41
C ASN A 19 6.85 21.01 2.94
N PRO A 20 8.14 20.86 3.30
CA PRO A 20 8.94 19.69 2.88
C PRO A 20 8.32 18.35 3.26
N LYS A 21 7.62 18.27 4.39
CA LYS A 21 6.93 17.04 4.82
C LYS A 21 5.74 16.70 3.93
N VAL A 22 4.97 17.73 3.51
CA VAL A 22 3.86 17.55 2.57
C VAL A 22 4.38 17.17 1.20
N LEU A 23 5.44 17.83 0.73
CA LEU A 23 6.07 17.50 -0.55
C LEU A 23 6.66 16.08 -0.56
N ALA A 24 7.25 15.64 0.54
CA ALA A 24 7.76 14.27 0.69
C ALA A 24 6.68 13.22 0.46
N MET A 25 5.42 13.50 0.85
CA MET A 25 4.30 12.58 0.60
C MET A 25 4.03 12.32 -0.89
N LEU A 26 4.40 13.25 -1.78
CA LEU A 26 4.31 13.01 -3.23
C LEU A 26 5.25 11.88 -3.66
N PHE A 27 6.49 11.91 -3.20
CA PHE A 27 7.52 10.92 -3.57
C PHE A 27 7.30 9.58 -2.85
N LEU A 28 6.88 9.62 -1.59
CA LEU A 28 6.48 8.42 -0.84
C LEU A 28 5.24 7.77 -1.45
N GLY A 29 4.24 8.57 -1.82
CA GLY A 29 3.05 8.09 -2.53
C GLY A 29 3.41 7.48 -3.89
N PHE A 30 4.30 8.11 -4.65
CA PHE A 30 4.79 7.58 -5.91
C PHE A 30 5.41 6.19 -5.74
N SER A 31 6.30 6.03 -4.77
CA SER A 31 6.94 4.72 -4.49
C SER A 31 5.95 3.68 -3.95
N ALA A 32 4.90 4.09 -3.26
CA ALA A 32 3.85 3.18 -2.78
C ALA A 32 2.90 2.73 -3.91
N GLY A 33 2.64 3.61 -4.89
CA GLY A 33 1.76 3.31 -6.02
C GLY A 33 2.37 2.38 -7.08
N LEU A 34 3.70 2.29 -7.15
CA LEU A 34 4.39 1.47 -8.15
C LEU A 34 4.14 -0.04 -7.98
N PRO A 35 4.38 -0.66 -6.82
CA PRO A 35 4.36 -2.11 -6.67
C PRO A 35 2.98 -2.73 -6.87
N LEU A 36 1.92 -2.02 -6.52
CA LEU A 36 0.57 -2.56 -6.56
C LEU A 36 0.21 -3.10 -7.95
N LEU A 37 0.34 -2.29 -8.99
CA LEU A 37 0.02 -2.75 -10.34
C LEU A 37 1.01 -3.78 -10.86
N LEU A 38 2.29 -3.71 -10.43
CA LEU A 38 3.34 -4.62 -10.88
C LEU A 38 3.16 -6.05 -10.36
N VAL A 39 2.52 -6.23 -9.21
CA VAL A 39 2.19 -7.58 -8.68
C VAL A 39 0.77 -8.04 -9.02
N PHE A 40 -0.04 -7.17 -9.62
CA PHE A 40 -1.41 -7.49 -10.05
C PHE A 40 -1.60 -7.40 -11.56
N GLY A 41 -2.17 -6.29 -12.00
CA GLY A 41 -2.62 -6.12 -13.37
C GLY A 41 -1.49 -6.18 -14.41
N THR A 42 -0.31 -5.63 -14.10
CA THR A 42 0.86 -5.68 -14.97
C THR A 42 1.43 -7.10 -15.03
N LEU A 43 1.54 -7.78 -13.87
CA LEU A 43 1.98 -9.18 -13.82
C LEU A 43 1.02 -10.09 -14.58
N SER A 44 -0.29 -9.91 -14.39
CA SER A 44 -1.29 -10.74 -15.09
C SER A 44 -1.22 -10.60 -16.61
N ALA A 45 -0.92 -9.40 -17.11
CA ALA A 45 -0.67 -9.16 -18.53
C ALA A 45 0.60 -9.89 -19.00
N TRP A 46 1.71 -9.70 -18.30
CA TRP A 46 2.96 -10.36 -18.63
C TRP A 46 2.79 -11.89 -18.72
N LEU A 47 2.24 -12.51 -17.66
CA LEU A 47 1.98 -13.95 -17.66
C LEU A 47 1.08 -14.39 -18.81
N ARG A 48 0.09 -13.56 -19.19
CA ARG A 48 -0.79 -13.88 -20.29
C ARG A 48 -0.11 -13.80 -21.65
N VAL A 49 0.73 -12.81 -21.88
CA VAL A 49 1.56 -12.68 -23.10
C VAL A 49 2.47 -13.88 -23.27
N GLU A 50 3.05 -14.37 -22.18
CA GLU A 50 3.91 -15.57 -22.16
C GLU A 50 3.13 -16.89 -22.25
N GLY A 51 1.81 -16.85 -22.39
CA GLY A 51 0.97 -18.03 -22.63
C GLY A 51 0.49 -18.76 -21.38
N VAL A 52 0.70 -18.21 -20.19
CA VAL A 52 0.16 -18.80 -18.95
C VAL A 52 -1.37 -18.78 -18.98
N ASP A 53 -1.99 -19.87 -18.55
CA ASP A 53 -3.44 -20.00 -18.53
C ASP A 53 -4.12 -19.09 -17.50
N LYS A 54 -5.38 -18.71 -17.76
CA LYS A 54 -6.13 -17.76 -16.91
C LYS A 54 -6.40 -18.28 -15.50
N THR A 55 -6.56 -19.58 -15.34
CA THR A 55 -6.80 -20.20 -14.03
C THR A 55 -5.57 -20.01 -13.16
N THR A 56 -4.39 -20.29 -13.70
CA THR A 56 -3.10 -20.08 -13.04
C THR A 56 -2.88 -18.61 -12.68
N ILE A 57 -3.15 -17.68 -13.62
CA ILE A 57 -3.10 -16.23 -13.35
C ILE A 57 -4.05 -15.84 -12.21
N GLY A 58 -5.25 -16.44 -12.17
CA GLY A 58 -6.20 -16.26 -11.06
C GLY A 58 -5.62 -16.67 -9.70
N PHE A 59 -4.90 -17.80 -9.63
CA PHE A 59 -4.22 -18.21 -8.39
C PHE A 59 -3.06 -17.29 -8.03
N VAL A 60 -2.27 -16.83 -8.99
CA VAL A 60 -1.19 -15.87 -8.76
C VAL A 60 -1.74 -14.58 -8.13
N SER A 61 -2.96 -14.17 -8.47
CA SER A 61 -3.58 -12.98 -7.90
C SER A 61 -3.81 -13.04 -6.38
N TRP A 62 -3.72 -14.22 -5.75
CA TRP A 62 -3.79 -14.36 -4.29
C TRP A 62 -2.63 -13.68 -3.56
N VAL A 63 -1.57 -13.29 -4.28
CA VAL A 63 -0.54 -12.36 -3.78
C VAL A 63 -1.16 -11.09 -3.18
N ALA A 64 -2.34 -10.67 -3.66
CA ALA A 64 -3.15 -9.59 -3.10
C ALA A 64 -3.46 -9.73 -1.61
N LEU A 65 -3.55 -10.95 -1.11
CA LEU A 65 -3.85 -11.20 0.30
C LEU A 65 -2.83 -10.55 1.22
N ALA A 66 -1.58 -10.37 0.78
CA ALA A 66 -0.58 -9.65 1.55
C ALA A 66 -1.06 -8.24 1.94
N TYR A 67 -1.69 -7.51 1.02
CA TYR A 67 -2.22 -6.17 1.32
C TYR A 67 -3.43 -6.21 2.27
N GLY A 68 -4.28 -7.23 2.13
CA GLY A 68 -5.44 -7.43 3.01
C GLY A 68 -5.06 -7.79 4.43
N PHE A 69 -4.01 -8.59 4.61
CA PHE A 69 -3.56 -9.07 5.91
C PHE A 69 -2.50 -8.21 6.59
N LYS A 70 -2.12 -7.05 6.02
CA LYS A 70 -1.07 -6.17 6.58
C LYS A 70 -1.29 -5.80 8.06
N PHE A 71 -2.53 -5.77 8.53
CA PHE A 71 -2.86 -5.50 9.93
C PHE A 71 -2.31 -6.56 10.90
N VAL A 72 -2.04 -7.79 10.43
CA VAL A 72 -1.51 -8.88 11.27
C VAL A 72 -0.08 -8.59 11.72
N TRP A 73 0.75 -8.02 10.85
CA TRP A 73 2.14 -7.72 11.19
C TRP A 73 2.43 -6.24 11.42
N SER A 74 1.44 -5.35 11.22
CA SER A 74 1.65 -3.92 11.48
C SER A 74 2.16 -3.63 12.91
N PRO A 75 1.69 -4.30 13.98
CA PRO A 75 2.22 -4.08 15.30
C PRO A 75 3.67 -4.56 15.49
N LEU A 76 4.09 -5.55 14.71
CA LEU A 76 5.50 -5.97 14.70
C LEU A 76 6.38 -4.84 14.14
N VAL A 77 5.98 -4.26 13.02
CA VAL A 77 6.67 -3.11 12.39
C VAL A 77 6.69 -1.89 13.32
N ASP A 78 5.59 -1.65 14.03
CA ASP A 78 5.46 -0.51 14.95
C ASP A 78 6.32 -0.64 16.22
N ARG A 79 6.59 -1.87 16.69
CA ARG A 79 7.24 -2.12 17.97
C ARG A 79 8.65 -2.66 17.88
N SER A 80 9.02 -3.30 16.77
CA SER A 80 10.31 -3.97 16.62
C SER A 80 11.37 -3.03 16.03
N PRO A 81 12.41 -2.65 16.79
CA PRO A 81 13.52 -1.88 16.24
C PRO A 81 14.39 -2.76 15.34
N LEU A 82 14.78 -2.25 14.18
CA LEU A 82 15.79 -2.89 13.33
C LEU A 82 17.18 -2.57 13.89
N PRO A 83 18.06 -3.59 14.12
CA PRO A 83 19.28 -3.43 14.91
C PRO A 83 20.20 -2.29 14.48
N ILE A 84 20.35 -2.04 13.17
CA ILE A 84 21.22 -1.01 12.60
C ILE A 84 20.42 0.17 12.08
N LEU A 85 19.40 -0.10 11.26
CA LEU A 85 18.62 0.93 10.56
C LEU A 85 17.88 1.85 11.53
N THR A 86 17.29 1.31 12.59
CA THR A 86 16.59 2.13 13.60
C THR A 86 17.53 3.07 14.34
N ARG A 87 18.79 2.67 14.61
CA ARG A 87 19.76 3.52 15.29
C ARG A 87 20.22 4.69 14.43
N VAL A 88 20.33 4.49 13.12
CA VAL A 88 20.85 5.51 12.18
C VAL A 88 19.75 6.41 11.62
N LEU A 89 18.60 5.82 11.27
CA LEU A 89 17.54 6.52 10.55
C LEU A 89 16.29 6.78 11.38
N GLY A 90 16.13 6.10 12.51
CA GLY A 90 14.86 6.05 13.23
C GLY A 90 14.02 4.84 12.85
N GLN A 91 12.91 4.62 13.56
CA GLN A 91 12.12 3.40 13.40
C GLN A 91 11.31 3.42 12.10
N ARG A 92 10.58 4.51 11.83
CA ARG A 92 9.72 4.61 10.63
C ARG A 92 10.53 4.58 9.36
N ARG A 93 11.56 5.39 9.29
CA ARG A 93 12.47 5.47 8.13
C ARG A 93 13.25 4.18 7.91
N GLY A 94 13.72 3.55 8.98
CA GLY A 94 14.43 2.27 8.91
C GLY A 94 13.58 1.15 8.30
N TRP A 95 12.34 1.00 8.73
CA TRP A 95 11.40 0.04 8.18
C TRP A 95 10.96 0.38 6.75
N MET A 96 10.71 1.68 6.43
CA MET A 96 10.43 2.11 5.05
C MET A 96 11.56 1.72 4.11
N LEU A 97 12.81 2.00 4.50
CA LEU A 97 13.98 1.71 3.67
C LEU A 97 14.14 0.21 3.44
N LEU A 98 14.00 -0.61 4.48
CA LEU A 98 14.05 -2.07 4.37
C LEU A 98 12.97 -2.59 3.42
N ALA A 99 11.74 -2.08 3.56
CA ALA A 99 10.62 -2.44 2.71
C ALA A 99 10.85 -2.03 1.25
N GLN A 100 11.37 -0.83 0.99
CA GLN A 100 11.70 -0.37 -0.36
C GLN A 100 12.78 -1.22 -1.02
N PHE A 101 13.82 -1.61 -0.28
CA PHE A 101 14.81 -2.56 -0.79
C PHE A 101 14.21 -3.95 -1.06
N GLY A 102 13.27 -4.39 -0.23
CA GLY A 102 12.52 -5.62 -0.47
C GLY A 102 11.70 -5.57 -1.77
N VAL A 103 11.04 -4.44 -2.05
CA VAL A 103 10.34 -4.23 -3.32
C VAL A 103 11.31 -4.23 -4.50
N ILE A 104 12.42 -3.49 -4.42
CA ILE A 104 13.45 -3.45 -5.47
C ILE A 104 13.99 -4.84 -5.75
N ALA A 105 14.39 -5.57 -4.70
CA ALA A 105 14.92 -6.93 -4.82
C ALA A 105 13.89 -7.88 -5.45
N GLY A 106 12.63 -7.82 -5.02
CA GLY A 106 11.57 -8.64 -5.59
C GLY A 106 11.31 -8.34 -7.07
N LEU A 107 11.20 -7.05 -7.45
CA LEU A 107 11.00 -6.65 -8.85
C LEU A 107 12.18 -7.04 -9.75
N LEU A 108 13.43 -6.82 -9.28
CA LEU A 108 14.61 -7.24 -10.02
C LEU A 108 14.67 -8.77 -10.16
N SER A 109 14.37 -9.52 -9.09
CA SER A 109 14.33 -10.97 -9.16
C SER A 109 13.29 -11.47 -10.16
N MET A 110 12.08 -10.88 -10.18
CA MET A 110 11.08 -11.20 -11.21
C MET A 110 11.59 -10.90 -12.62
N ALA A 111 12.33 -9.81 -12.83
CA ALA A 111 12.84 -9.41 -14.13
C ALA A 111 13.85 -10.42 -14.74
N PHE A 112 14.53 -11.24 -13.91
CA PHE A 112 15.54 -12.19 -14.35
C PHE A 112 15.06 -13.65 -14.39
N VAL A 113 13.79 -13.91 -14.09
CA VAL A 113 13.20 -15.24 -14.06
C VAL A 113 12.26 -15.43 -15.25
N ASP A 114 12.35 -16.58 -15.91
CA ASP A 114 11.42 -16.96 -16.97
C ASP A 114 10.06 -17.36 -16.37
N PRO A 115 8.99 -16.64 -16.70
CA PRO A 115 7.67 -16.87 -16.10
C PRO A 115 7.02 -18.20 -16.53
N VAL A 116 7.42 -18.79 -17.65
CA VAL A 116 6.86 -20.05 -18.14
C VAL A 116 7.49 -21.26 -17.44
N THR A 117 8.82 -21.29 -17.40
CA THR A 117 9.56 -22.43 -16.84
C THR A 117 9.74 -22.35 -15.33
N GLN A 118 9.69 -21.17 -14.75
CA GLN A 118 9.95 -20.90 -13.33
C GLN A 118 8.83 -20.10 -12.65
N LEU A 119 7.58 -20.42 -12.97
CA LEU A 119 6.41 -19.70 -12.45
C LEU A 119 6.39 -19.62 -10.90
N ASN A 120 6.82 -20.69 -10.22
CA ASN A 120 6.89 -20.70 -8.74
C ASN A 120 7.83 -19.61 -8.19
N MET A 121 8.93 -19.31 -8.90
CA MET A 121 9.86 -18.25 -8.52
C MET A 121 9.24 -16.87 -8.75
N ILE A 122 8.51 -16.67 -9.86
CA ILE A 122 7.75 -15.43 -10.11
C ILE A 122 6.76 -15.20 -8.97
N VAL A 123 5.98 -16.21 -8.58
CA VAL A 123 5.01 -16.12 -7.48
C VAL A 123 5.71 -15.78 -6.16
N LEU A 124 6.83 -16.45 -5.85
CA LEU A 124 7.60 -16.18 -4.63
C LEU A 124 8.06 -14.71 -4.60
N PHE A 125 8.65 -14.21 -5.69
CA PHE A 125 9.13 -12.82 -5.76
C PHE A 125 8.00 -11.81 -5.78
N ALA A 126 6.85 -12.14 -6.38
CA ALA A 126 5.64 -11.33 -6.30
C ALA A 126 5.11 -11.24 -4.86
N VAL A 127 5.12 -12.35 -4.09
CA VAL A 127 4.76 -12.35 -2.66
C VAL A 127 5.73 -11.49 -1.85
N ILE A 128 7.04 -11.62 -2.08
CA ILE A 128 8.05 -10.79 -1.41
C ILE A 128 7.82 -9.31 -1.72
N THR A 129 7.57 -8.98 -2.99
CA THR A 129 7.27 -7.60 -3.42
C THR A 129 6.00 -7.07 -2.76
N ALA A 130 4.92 -7.83 -2.75
CA ALA A 130 3.64 -7.43 -2.15
C ALA A 130 3.74 -7.28 -0.63
N PHE A 131 4.41 -8.19 0.06
CA PHE A 131 4.64 -8.11 1.50
C PHE A 131 5.49 -6.88 1.86
N SER A 132 6.56 -6.64 1.11
CA SER A 132 7.43 -5.49 1.29
C SER A 132 6.68 -4.17 1.01
N SER A 133 5.89 -4.11 -0.06
CA SER A 133 5.06 -2.96 -0.38
C SER A 133 4.01 -2.69 0.70
N ALA A 134 3.31 -3.71 1.17
CA ALA A 134 2.34 -3.56 2.27
C ALA A 134 3.02 -3.09 3.58
N THR A 135 4.24 -3.53 3.83
CA THR A 135 5.06 -3.06 4.97
C THR A 135 5.47 -1.60 4.79
N GLN A 136 5.86 -1.19 3.58
CA GLN A 136 6.13 0.21 3.24
C GLN A 136 4.90 1.09 3.52
N ASP A 137 3.69 0.66 3.10
CA ASP A 137 2.45 1.39 3.33
C ASP A 137 2.18 1.62 4.83
N ILE A 138 2.37 0.59 5.67
CA ILE A 138 2.22 0.72 7.12
C ILE A 138 3.12 1.83 7.67
N CYS A 139 4.38 1.85 7.23
CA CYS A 139 5.36 2.83 7.72
C CYS A 139 5.08 4.24 7.22
N ILE A 140 4.65 4.40 5.96
CA ILE A 140 4.29 5.69 5.37
C ILE A 140 3.06 6.27 6.08
N ASP A 141 2.03 5.45 6.31
CA ASP A 141 0.82 5.88 7.00
C ASP A 141 1.14 6.33 8.43
N ALA A 142 1.95 5.57 9.15
CA ALA A 142 2.38 5.93 10.49
C ALA A 142 3.24 7.20 10.51
N TRP A 143 4.22 7.33 9.60
CA TRP A 143 5.04 8.52 9.46
C TRP A 143 4.19 9.76 9.15
N ARG A 144 3.20 9.63 8.25
CA ARG A 144 2.28 10.72 7.89
C ARG A 144 1.54 11.26 9.10
N ILE A 145 1.01 10.38 9.94
CA ILE A 145 0.25 10.76 11.15
C ILE A 145 1.16 11.44 12.17
N GLU A 146 2.38 10.93 12.35
CA GLU A 146 3.32 11.41 13.35
C GLU A 146 4.11 12.67 12.91
N ALA A 147 4.20 12.94 11.59
CA ALA A 147 5.09 13.97 11.07
C ALA A 147 4.56 15.40 11.17
N ILE A 148 3.24 15.60 11.22
CA ILE A 148 2.61 16.93 11.14
C ILE A 148 1.33 16.98 11.99
N GLU A 149 0.91 18.19 12.36
CA GLU A 149 -0.31 18.44 13.13
C GLU A 149 -1.58 18.03 12.36
N ASP A 150 -2.64 17.69 13.11
CA ASP A 150 -3.90 17.16 12.58
C ASP A 150 -4.55 18.06 11.52
N GLN A 151 -4.44 19.38 11.65
CA GLN A 151 -5.01 20.35 10.71
C GLN A 151 -4.43 20.24 9.28
N TYR A 152 -3.23 19.68 9.12
CA TYR A 152 -2.53 19.52 7.84
C TYR A 152 -2.62 18.10 7.26
N GLN A 153 -3.24 17.16 7.97
CA GLN A 153 -3.37 15.76 7.53
C GLN A 153 -4.11 15.63 6.19
N GLY A 154 -5.06 16.53 5.91
CA GLY A 154 -5.76 16.57 4.62
C GLY A 154 -4.81 16.84 3.44
N ALA A 155 -3.89 17.81 3.59
CA ALA A 155 -2.90 18.14 2.56
C ALA A 155 -1.91 16.99 2.37
N MET A 156 -1.46 16.35 3.46
CA MET A 156 -0.60 15.17 3.41
C MET A 156 -1.26 14.01 2.64
N ALA A 157 -2.53 13.71 2.97
CA ALA A 157 -3.29 12.66 2.31
C ALA A 157 -3.52 12.95 0.82
N GLY A 158 -3.87 14.18 0.47
CA GLY A 158 -4.07 14.60 -0.93
C GLY A 158 -2.80 14.48 -1.75
N THR A 159 -1.67 14.94 -1.21
CA THR A 159 -0.35 14.87 -1.87
C THR A 159 0.12 13.43 -2.03
N TYR A 160 -0.07 12.58 -0.98
CA TYR A 160 0.20 11.15 -1.07
C TYR A 160 -0.61 10.49 -2.17
N GLN A 161 -1.93 10.77 -2.23
CA GLN A 161 -2.80 10.18 -3.22
C GLN A 161 -2.44 10.61 -4.64
N LEU A 162 -2.02 11.87 -4.84
CA LEU A 162 -1.49 12.34 -6.12
C LEU A 162 -0.23 11.55 -6.52
N GLY A 163 0.74 11.45 -5.61
CA GLY A 163 1.95 10.65 -5.84
C GLY A 163 1.63 9.20 -6.19
N TYR A 164 0.73 8.58 -5.41
CA TYR A 164 0.27 7.21 -5.62
C TYR A 164 -0.31 7.00 -7.02
N ARG A 165 -1.15 7.93 -7.50
CA ARG A 165 -1.71 7.88 -8.86
C ARG A 165 -0.65 8.02 -9.93
N LEU A 166 0.34 8.90 -9.74
CA LEU A 166 1.47 9.02 -10.65
C LEU A 166 2.29 7.72 -10.70
N GLY A 167 2.56 7.10 -9.55
CA GLY A 167 3.19 5.78 -9.46
C GLY A 167 2.41 4.71 -10.23
N MET A 168 1.09 4.66 -10.09
CA MET A 168 0.24 3.74 -10.83
C MET A 168 0.28 3.97 -12.35
N ILE A 169 0.31 5.22 -12.82
CA ILE A 169 0.41 5.53 -14.25
C ILE A 169 1.76 5.01 -14.79
N VAL A 170 2.84 5.21 -14.06
CA VAL A 170 4.17 4.73 -14.47
C VAL A 170 4.23 3.20 -14.42
N ALA A 171 3.74 2.56 -13.37
CA ALA A 171 3.73 1.11 -13.22
C ALA A 171 2.77 0.39 -14.19
N GLY A 172 1.72 1.08 -14.62
CA GLY A 172 0.81 0.60 -15.66
C GLY A 172 1.31 1.04 -17.05
N GLY A 173 0.99 2.27 -17.48
CA GLY A 173 1.28 2.77 -18.81
C GLY A 173 2.77 2.71 -19.18
N GLY A 174 3.65 3.11 -18.26
CA GLY A 174 5.10 3.06 -18.46
C GLY A 174 5.63 1.63 -18.62
N ALA A 175 5.21 0.69 -17.76
CA ALA A 175 5.66 -0.69 -17.86
C ALA A 175 5.17 -1.37 -19.14
N PHE A 176 3.92 -1.15 -19.55
CA PHE A 176 3.38 -1.68 -20.82
C PHE A 176 4.11 -1.09 -22.04
N SER A 177 4.41 0.21 -22.03
CA SER A 177 5.18 0.85 -23.11
C SER A 177 6.60 0.26 -23.19
N LEU A 178 7.29 0.10 -22.07
CA LEU A 178 8.62 -0.51 -22.03
C LEU A 178 8.57 -1.99 -22.46
N ALA A 179 7.54 -2.73 -22.07
CA ALA A 179 7.35 -4.12 -22.50
C ALA A 179 7.16 -4.21 -24.02
N HIS A 180 6.37 -3.32 -24.59
CA HIS A 180 6.10 -3.26 -26.04
C HIS A 180 7.36 -2.94 -26.86
N PHE A 181 8.17 -1.95 -26.44
CA PHE A 181 9.34 -1.53 -27.21
C PHE A 181 10.60 -2.37 -26.94
N TYR A 182 10.67 -3.02 -25.80
CA TYR A 182 11.83 -3.80 -25.36
C TYR A 182 11.43 -5.21 -24.90
N SER A 183 11.09 -5.35 -23.62
CA SER A 183 10.61 -6.60 -23.03
C SER A 183 10.02 -6.38 -21.63
N TRP A 184 9.27 -7.35 -21.14
CA TRP A 184 8.77 -7.35 -19.75
C TRP A 184 9.90 -7.34 -18.72
N SER A 185 10.98 -8.07 -18.96
CA SER A 185 12.18 -8.06 -18.10
C SER A 185 12.74 -6.65 -17.94
N VAL A 186 12.94 -5.92 -19.06
CA VAL A 186 13.41 -4.53 -19.06
C VAL A 186 12.41 -3.61 -18.35
N ALA A 187 11.11 -3.79 -18.56
CA ALA A 187 10.09 -3.01 -17.87
C ALA A 187 10.20 -3.13 -16.35
N TYR A 188 10.32 -4.35 -15.82
CA TYR A 188 10.45 -4.58 -14.37
C TYR A 188 11.76 -4.03 -13.80
N GLN A 189 12.87 -4.10 -14.56
CA GLN A 189 14.15 -3.47 -14.16
C GLN A 189 13.99 -1.95 -14.01
N PHE A 190 13.35 -1.27 -14.99
CA PHE A 190 13.09 0.16 -14.89
C PHE A 190 12.14 0.50 -13.74
N MET A 191 11.12 -0.32 -13.48
CA MET A 191 10.22 -0.11 -12.34
C MET A 191 10.97 -0.24 -11.01
N ALA A 192 11.91 -1.19 -10.89
CA ALA A 192 12.78 -1.29 -9.73
C ALA A 192 13.68 -0.06 -9.58
N LEU A 193 14.18 0.52 -10.67
CA LEU A 193 14.95 1.77 -10.66
C LEU A 193 14.09 2.96 -10.19
N PHE A 194 12.84 3.06 -10.63
CA PHE A 194 11.92 4.12 -10.16
C PHE A 194 11.61 4.04 -8.67
N MET A 195 11.71 2.87 -8.03
CA MET A 195 11.60 2.75 -6.58
C MET A 195 12.67 3.56 -5.82
N LEU A 196 13.82 3.86 -6.45
CA LEU A 196 14.86 4.70 -5.84
C LEU A 196 14.34 6.10 -5.49
N VAL A 197 13.30 6.58 -6.15
CA VAL A 197 12.65 7.86 -5.80
C VAL A 197 12.19 7.83 -4.33
N GLY A 198 11.56 6.74 -3.90
CA GLY A 198 11.18 6.54 -2.50
C GLY A 198 12.38 6.40 -1.57
N VAL A 199 13.40 5.64 -1.99
CA VAL A 199 14.65 5.46 -1.21
C VAL A 199 15.32 6.81 -0.94
N PHE A 200 15.50 7.64 -1.98
CA PHE A 200 16.07 8.99 -1.83
C PHE A 200 15.19 9.88 -0.95
N CYS A 201 13.87 9.80 -1.09
CA CYS A 201 12.96 10.54 -0.22
C CYS A 201 13.15 10.15 1.24
N VAL A 202 13.17 8.84 1.56
CA VAL A 202 13.39 8.34 2.93
C VAL A 202 14.75 8.78 3.51
N MET A 203 15.78 8.88 2.66
CA MET A 203 17.09 9.37 3.11
C MET A 203 17.08 10.86 3.49
N ILE A 204 16.24 11.66 2.87
CA ILE A 204 16.18 13.13 3.05
C ILE A 204 15.21 13.52 4.18
N ILE A 205 14.07 12.87 4.32
CA ILE A 205 13.08 13.21 5.35
C ILE A 205 13.62 12.97 6.76
N SER A 206 13.09 13.70 7.75
CA SER A 206 13.41 13.48 9.17
C SER A 206 12.49 12.43 9.78
N GLU A 207 13.02 11.69 10.76
CA GLU A 207 12.18 10.85 11.63
C GLU A 207 11.26 11.75 12.46
N PRO A 208 9.96 11.46 12.58
CA PRO A 208 9.05 12.24 13.40
C PRO A 208 9.30 12.03 14.89
N ASP A 209 8.97 13.06 15.69
CA ASP A 209 9.02 12.95 17.14
C ASP A 209 7.90 12.03 17.65
N HIS A 210 8.28 10.97 18.34
CA HIS A 210 7.35 9.94 18.84
C HIS A 210 6.44 10.40 20.02
N SER A 211 6.28 11.69 20.26
CA SER A 211 5.50 12.21 21.39
C SER A 211 4.01 11.80 21.32
N LEU A 212 3.39 11.87 20.16
CA LEU A 212 1.99 11.47 19.94
C LEU A 212 1.82 9.95 20.04
N SER A 213 2.77 9.18 19.50
CA SER A 213 2.79 7.72 19.58
C SER A 213 3.02 7.21 21.03
N ARG A 214 3.76 7.94 21.88
CA ARG A 214 3.98 7.55 23.27
C ARG A 214 2.69 7.57 24.09
N ALA A 215 1.89 8.61 24.00
CA ALA A 215 0.62 8.69 24.73
C ALA A 215 -0.37 7.59 24.33
N SER A 216 -0.43 7.27 23.03
CA SER A 216 -1.24 6.14 22.52
C SER A 216 -0.70 4.79 23.00
N ARG A 217 0.62 4.59 22.99
CA ARG A 217 1.26 3.37 23.50
C ARG A 217 1.07 3.18 25.00
N GLU A 218 1.18 4.23 25.79
CA GLU A 218 0.95 4.17 27.24
C GLU A 218 -0.49 3.76 27.58
N THR A 219 -1.46 4.27 26.81
CA THR A 219 -2.88 3.90 26.94
C THR A 219 -3.10 2.43 26.55
N GLU A 220 -2.50 1.98 25.48
CA GLU A 220 -2.58 0.60 24.99
C GLU A 220 -1.87 -0.37 25.98
N GLU A 221 -0.67 0.00 26.45
CA GLU A 221 0.05 -0.78 27.47
C GLU A 221 -0.72 -0.87 28.79
N ALA A 222 -1.38 0.21 29.21
CA ALA A 222 -2.21 0.22 30.39
C ALA A 222 -3.42 -0.74 30.22
N MET A 223 -4.01 -0.76 29.03
CA MET A 223 -5.10 -1.68 28.67
C MET A 223 -4.62 -3.15 28.64
N LEU A 224 -3.46 -3.41 27.99
CA LEU A 224 -2.86 -4.75 27.95
C LEU A 224 -2.44 -5.25 29.35
N ARG A 225 -1.94 -4.36 30.22
CA ARG A 225 -1.63 -4.70 31.63
C ARG A 225 -2.88 -5.05 32.44
N ARG A 226 -4.01 -4.40 32.14
CA ARG A 226 -5.30 -4.76 32.78
C ARG A 226 -5.75 -6.16 32.34
N LEU A 227 -5.72 -6.44 31.01
CA LEU A 227 -6.09 -7.76 30.47
C LEU A 227 -5.14 -8.88 30.92
N SER A 228 -3.83 -8.58 31.06
CA SER A 228 -2.84 -9.56 31.54
C SER A 228 -2.95 -9.87 33.06
N ARG A 229 -3.53 -8.97 33.85
CA ARG A 229 -3.77 -9.20 35.29
C ARG A 229 -4.93 -10.17 35.52
N GLU A 230 -5.88 -10.24 34.62
CA GLU A 230 -7.03 -11.16 34.75
C GLU A 230 -6.66 -12.61 34.38
N ASP A 231 -5.65 -12.85 33.54
CA ASP A 231 -5.36 -14.20 33.00
C ASP A 231 -4.25 -14.99 33.70
N GLY A 232 -3.57 -14.49 34.71
CA GLY A 232 -2.64 -15.24 35.58
C GLY A 232 -1.51 -16.08 34.94
N SER A 233 -1.45 -16.21 33.60
CA SER A 233 -0.52 -17.05 32.85
C SER A 233 0.53 -16.21 32.11
N GLY A 234 1.72 -16.07 32.71
CA GLY A 234 2.79 -15.14 32.27
C GLY A 234 3.69 -15.62 31.13
N GLY A 235 3.32 -16.60 30.31
CA GLY A 235 4.16 -17.10 29.21
C GLY A 235 4.15 -16.21 27.97
N LEU A 236 5.25 -16.21 27.16
CA LEU A 236 5.37 -15.48 25.88
C LEU A 236 4.20 -15.79 24.94
N VAL A 237 3.78 -17.06 24.88
CA VAL A 237 2.68 -17.54 24.04
C VAL A 237 1.35 -16.93 24.49
N ALA A 238 1.10 -16.81 25.79
CA ALA A 238 -0.11 -16.17 26.31
C ALA A 238 -0.15 -14.67 25.99
N ARG A 239 0.99 -13.98 26.08
CA ARG A 239 1.10 -12.56 25.68
C ARG A 239 0.85 -12.34 24.20
N LEU A 240 1.41 -13.20 23.34
CA LEU A 240 1.17 -13.15 21.89
C LEU A 240 -0.28 -13.44 21.54
N ARG A 241 -0.87 -14.46 22.18
CA ARG A 241 -2.29 -14.81 22.01
C ARG A 241 -3.21 -13.66 22.42
N ASN A 242 -3.01 -13.11 23.62
CA ASN A 242 -3.86 -12.03 24.15
C ASN A 242 -3.70 -10.75 23.33
N TRP A 243 -2.48 -10.46 22.88
CA TRP A 243 -2.21 -9.38 21.94
C TRP A 243 -2.94 -9.59 20.61
N PHE A 244 -2.84 -10.79 20.00
CA PHE A 244 -3.52 -11.12 18.76
C PHE A 244 -5.04 -11.03 18.88
N ILE A 245 -5.59 -11.56 19.97
CA ILE A 245 -7.03 -11.45 20.29
C ILE A 245 -7.42 -9.97 20.42
N GLY A 246 -6.68 -9.17 21.16
CA GLY A 246 -6.98 -7.75 21.34
C GLY A 246 -6.85 -6.94 20.06
N ALA A 247 -5.81 -7.18 19.26
CA ALA A 247 -5.56 -6.42 18.03
C ALA A 247 -6.48 -6.81 16.86
N VAL A 248 -6.85 -8.08 16.78
CA VAL A 248 -7.62 -8.62 15.64
C VAL A 248 -9.08 -8.82 15.99
N PHE A 249 -9.39 -9.51 17.09
CA PHE A 249 -10.76 -9.86 17.41
C PHE A 249 -11.55 -8.74 18.10
N SER A 250 -10.91 -7.89 18.90
CA SER A 250 -11.62 -6.83 19.62
C SER A 250 -12.37 -5.86 18.70
N PRO A 251 -11.81 -5.37 17.58
CA PRO A 251 -12.54 -4.50 16.66
C PRO A 251 -13.76 -5.19 16.03
N PHE A 252 -13.64 -6.49 15.70
CA PHE A 252 -14.78 -7.25 15.17
C PHE A 252 -15.85 -7.46 16.24
N ALA A 253 -15.45 -7.82 17.46
CA ALA A 253 -16.40 -8.01 18.58
C ALA A 253 -17.17 -6.71 18.87
N ASP A 254 -16.50 -5.56 18.90
CA ASP A 254 -17.12 -4.25 19.08
C ASP A 254 -18.08 -3.91 17.92
N PHE A 255 -17.67 -4.19 16.66
CA PHE A 255 -18.51 -3.99 15.49
C PHE A 255 -19.78 -4.85 15.53
N PHE A 256 -19.66 -6.15 15.91
CA PHE A 256 -20.80 -7.03 16.08
C PHE A 256 -21.67 -6.64 17.28
N ALA A 257 -21.07 -6.18 18.37
CA ALA A 257 -21.81 -5.70 19.53
C ALA A 257 -22.67 -4.46 19.20
N ARG A 258 -22.18 -3.57 18.35
CA ARG A 258 -22.92 -2.36 17.94
C ARG A 258 -23.99 -2.62 16.88
N HIS A 259 -23.77 -3.54 15.93
CA HIS A 259 -24.64 -3.73 14.77
C HIS A 259 -25.42 -5.07 14.81
N GLY A 260 -25.18 -5.95 15.78
CA GLY A 260 -25.85 -7.25 15.89
C GLY A 260 -25.70 -8.11 14.62
N MET A 261 -26.76 -8.79 14.22
CA MET A 261 -26.78 -9.63 13.00
C MET A 261 -26.58 -8.81 11.71
N PHE A 262 -26.91 -7.52 11.68
CA PHE A 262 -26.64 -6.66 10.53
C PHE A 262 -25.15 -6.50 10.24
N ALA A 263 -24.27 -6.65 11.22
CA ALA A 263 -22.83 -6.68 11.03
C ALA A 263 -22.42 -7.73 10.00
N ALA A 264 -22.96 -8.95 10.08
CA ALA A 264 -22.69 -10.03 9.14
C ALA A 264 -23.16 -9.69 7.70
N VAL A 265 -24.33 -9.06 7.58
CA VAL A 265 -24.89 -8.64 6.28
C VAL A 265 -24.01 -7.55 5.67
N ILE A 266 -23.58 -6.56 6.45
CA ILE A 266 -22.67 -5.50 6.00
C ILE A 266 -21.33 -6.09 5.51
N LEU A 267 -20.74 -6.99 6.32
CA LEU A 267 -19.48 -7.65 5.94
C LEU A 267 -19.63 -8.51 4.69
N ALA A 268 -20.71 -9.28 4.57
CA ALA A 268 -21.00 -10.08 3.39
C ALA A 268 -21.17 -9.19 2.13
N PHE A 269 -21.89 -8.08 2.25
CA PHE A 269 -22.06 -7.12 1.17
C PHE A 269 -20.72 -6.52 0.73
N ILE A 270 -19.90 -6.06 1.67
CA ILE A 270 -18.56 -5.51 1.38
C ILE A 270 -17.68 -6.58 0.71
N MET A 271 -17.74 -7.83 1.19
CA MET A 271 -16.97 -8.94 0.63
C MET A 271 -17.38 -9.21 -0.82
N VAL A 272 -18.67 -9.37 -1.11
CA VAL A 272 -19.16 -9.63 -2.47
C VAL A 272 -18.83 -8.48 -3.41
N PHE A 273 -19.05 -7.25 -2.97
CA PHE A 273 -18.70 -6.05 -3.75
C PHE A 273 -17.21 -5.99 -4.07
N ARG A 274 -16.36 -6.27 -3.06
CA ARG A 274 -14.91 -6.23 -3.22
C ARG A 274 -14.36 -7.35 -4.09
N MET A 275 -14.99 -8.54 -4.08
CA MET A 275 -14.60 -9.65 -4.96
C MET A 275 -14.71 -9.28 -6.44
N SER A 276 -15.76 -8.56 -6.83
CA SER A 276 -15.94 -8.09 -8.21
C SER A 276 -14.78 -7.18 -8.64
N ASP A 277 -14.42 -6.20 -7.82
CA ASP A 277 -13.32 -5.27 -8.10
C ASP A 277 -11.98 -5.99 -8.26
N ILE A 278 -11.69 -6.93 -7.35
CA ILE A 278 -10.43 -7.70 -7.37
C ILE A 278 -10.37 -8.57 -8.61
N THR A 279 -11.44 -9.32 -8.92
CA THR A 279 -11.48 -10.23 -10.06
C THR A 279 -11.34 -9.46 -11.37
N LEU A 280 -12.10 -8.38 -11.56
CA LEU A 280 -11.99 -7.52 -12.73
C LEU A 280 -10.61 -6.87 -12.84
N GLY A 281 -10.05 -6.42 -11.72
CA GLY A 281 -8.72 -5.80 -11.70
C GLY A 281 -7.60 -6.72 -12.20
N VAL A 282 -7.69 -8.02 -11.92
CA VAL A 282 -6.70 -9.03 -12.37
C VAL A 282 -6.99 -9.52 -13.78
N MET A 283 -8.25 -9.84 -14.10
CA MET A 283 -8.63 -10.48 -15.36
C MET A 283 -8.81 -9.52 -16.53
N ALA A 284 -8.94 -8.21 -16.28
CA ALA A 284 -9.14 -7.23 -17.35
C ALA A 284 -7.99 -7.24 -18.38
N ASN A 285 -6.75 -7.26 -17.94
CA ASN A 285 -5.61 -7.25 -18.86
C ASN A 285 -5.47 -8.54 -19.67
N PRO A 286 -5.54 -9.76 -19.08
CA PRO A 286 -5.62 -11.00 -19.85
C PRO A 286 -6.76 -10.99 -20.87
N PHE A 287 -7.92 -10.44 -20.53
CA PHE A 287 -9.05 -10.31 -21.42
C PHE A 287 -8.74 -9.39 -22.61
N TYR A 288 -8.14 -8.22 -22.39
CA TYR A 288 -7.76 -7.30 -23.48
C TYR A 288 -6.72 -7.93 -24.43
N ILE A 289 -5.74 -8.66 -23.88
CA ILE A 289 -4.73 -9.38 -24.67
C ILE A 289 -5.42 -10.44 -25.55
N ASP A 290 -6.35 -11.20 -25.01
CA ASP A 290 -7.10 -12.21 -25.76
C ASP A 290 -8.01 -11.60 -26.86
N MET A 291 -8.46 -10.37 -26.66
CA MET A 291 -9.18 -9.59 -27.68
C MET A 291 -8.28 -9.06 -28.80
N GLY A 292 -6.95 -9.25 -28.68
CA GLY A 292 -5.96 -8.86 -29.68
C GLY A 292 -5.42 -7.43 -29.54
N TYR A 293 -5.69 -6.75 -28.41
CA TYR A 293 -5.09 -5.46 -28.14
C TYR A 293 -3.61 -5.60 -27.80
N SER A 294 -2.78 -4.69 -28.32
CA SER A 294 -1.34 -4.62 -28.01
C SER A 294 -1.12 -4.08 -26.60
N GLU A 295 0.06 -4.39 -26.01
CA GLU A 295 0.48 -3.84 -24.72
C GLU A 295 0.47 -2.31 -24.72
N LEU A 296 0.86 -1.69 -25.85
CA LEU A 296 0.86 -0.24 -25.99
C LEU A 296 -0.55 0.35 -25.90
N GLU A 297 -1.54 -0.23 -26.60
CA GLU A 297 -2.94 0.20 -26.54
C GLU A 297 -3.51 0.05 -25.13
N ILE A 298 -3.27 -1.09 -24.48
CA ILE A 298 -3.70 -1.35 -23.11
C ILE A 298 -3.05 -0.32 -22.15
N GLY A 299 -1.75 -0.09 -22.29
CA GLY A 299 -1.00 0.87 -21.47
C GLY A 299 -1.51 2.31 -21.63
N LEU A 300 -1.70 2.77 -22.85
CA LEU A 300 -2.16 4.12 -23.13
C LEU A 300 -3.62 4.34 -22.70
N VAL A 301 -4.52 3.46 -23.11
CA VAL A 301 -5.96 3.67 -22.88
C VAL A 301 -6.34 3.35 -21.43
N THR A 302 -6.05 2.15 -20.95
CA THR A 302 -6.56 1.72 -19.65
C THR A 302 -5.72 2.20 -18.47
N LYS A 303 -4.41 2.37 -18.65
CA LYS A 303 -3.48 2.70 -17.56
C LYS A 303 -3.06 4.16 -17.53
N THR A 304 -3.29 4.91 -18.60
CA THR A 304 -2.99 6.35 -18.65
C THR A 304 -4.26 7.18 -18.78
N VAL A 305 -5.03 7.00 -19.86
CA VAL A 305 -6.26 7.78 -20.09
C VAL A 305 -7.33 7.44 -19.05
N GLY A 306 -7.50 6.15 -18.71
CA GLY A 306 -8.49 5.69 -17.76
C GLY A 306 -8.42 6.41 -16.40
N PRO A 307 -7.29 6.43 -15.70
CA PRO A 307 -7.14 7.18 -14.45
C PRO A 307 -7.41 8.68 -14.57
N ILE A 308 -7.00 9.31 -15.68
CA ILE A 308 -7.25 10.75 -15.93
C ILE A 308 -8.76 11.02 -16.05
N VAL A 309 -9.47 10.21 -16.83
CA VAL A 309 -10.92 10.32 -17.00
C VAL A 309 -11.66 10.03 -15.68
N THR A 310 -11.18 9.07 -14.91
CA THR A 310 -11.75 8.76 -13.58
C THR A 310 -11.64 9.94 -12.63
N ILE A 311 -10.48 10.61 -12.60
CA ILE A 311 -10.26 11.82 -11.78
C ILE A 311 -11.19 12.95 -12.25
N ALA A 312 -11.25 13.20 -13.55
CA ALA A 312 -12.15 14.21 -14.12
C ALA A 312 -13.63 13.91 -13.81
N GLY A 313 -14.04 12.64 -13.96
CA GLY A 313 -15.39 12.21 -13.63
C GLY A 313 -15.74 12.36 -12.15
N ALA A 314 -14.80 12.07 -11.25
CA ALA A 314 -15.00 12.24 -9.81
C ALA A 314 -15.16 13.74 -9.43
N LEU A 315 -14.36 14.62 -10.04
CA LEU A 315 -14.47 16.07 -9.83
C LEU A 315 -15.80 16.64 -10.36
N LEU A 316 -16.20 16.24 -11.57
CA LEU A 316 -17.47 16.65 -12.16
C LEU A 316 -18.66 16.08 -11.36
N GLY A 317 -18.62 14.82 -10.98
CA GLY A 317 -19.65 14.20 -10.16
C GLY A 317 -19.78 14.85 -8.79
N GLY A 318 -18.66 15.18 -8.14
CA GLY A 318 -18.66 15.94 -6.89
C GLY A 318 -19.29 17.33 -7.03
N ALA A 319 -19.00 18.03 -8.13
CA ALA A 319 -19.57 19.35 -8.40
C ALA A 319 -21.07 19.30 -8.73
N LEU A 320 -21.56 18.19 -9.30
CA LEU A 320 -23.00 18.03 -9.63
C LEU A 320 -23.86 17.63 -8.42
N VAL A 321 -23.26 17.10 -7.36
CA VAL A 321 -23.98 16.66 -6.14
C VAL A 321 -24.01 17.77 -5.08
N MET A 322 -23.15 18.78 -5.16
CA MET A 322 -23.18 19.98 -4.31
C MET A 322 -24.25 20.97 -4.74
#